data_7307f62d51c7bdd1f46f6a4e324a20be
#
_entry.id   7307f62d51c7bdd1f46f6a4e324a20be
#
_cell.length_a   1.000
_cell.length_b   1.000
_cell.length_c   1.000
_cell.angle_alpha   90.00
_cell.angle_beta   90.00
_cell.angle_gamma   90.00
#
_symmetry.space_group_name_H-M   'P 1'
#
loop_
_entity.id
_entity.type
_entity.pdbx_description
1 polymer ?
#
loop_
_entity_poly.entity_id
_entity_poly.type
_entity_poly.pdbx_seq_one_letter_code
_entity_poly.pdbx_strand_id
1 'polypeptide(L)'
;MRPSPLHLAIQRYAGFVTFHGPMLAQDLLAGRQAPTEQALLDMVSGRLGAGSWIAAPPQARLATLASGVATGRLIGGNLALLAALTGTRYAIDARDGILFFEDVNEALPRVDRMLAQLRRAGAFDGVRGVLVGSFTRLLGVPGDGEAAQAALYPLVREHFQARGIPVLA
;
A
#
# COMPACT_ATOMS: atom_id res chain seq x y z
N MET A 1 2.28 -9.28 14.72
CA MET A 1 1.36 -9.83 13.72
C MET A 1 0.91 -8.68 12.83
N ARG A 2 1.19 -8.70 11.53
CA ARG A 2 0.78 -7.62 10.62
C ARG A 2 -0.70 -7.77 10.26
N PRO A 3 -1.53 -6.73 10.38
CA PRO A 3 -3.00 -6.85 10.34
C PRO A 3 -3.63 -7.00 8.94
N SER A 4 -2.87 -6.93 7.85
CA SER A 4 -3.43 -6.90 6.48
C SER A 4 -4.44 -8.02 6.17
N PRO A 5 -4.22 -9.30 6.52
CA PRO A 5 -5.21 -10.34 6.29
C PRO A 5 -6.52 -10.12 7.05
N LEU A 6 -6.44 -9.56 8.26
CA LEU A 6 -7.61 -9.26 9.07
C LEU A 6 -8.42 -8.11 8.46
N HIS A 7 -7.76 -7.06 7.96
CA HIS A 7 -8.44 -5.96 7.28
C HIS A 7 -9.23 -6.43 6.07
N LEU A 8 -8.61 -7.25 5.20
CA LEU A 8 -9.29 -7.80 4.02
C LEU A 8 -10.48 -8.68 4.40
N ALA A 9 -10.33 -9.51 5.42
CA ALA A 9 -11.42 -10.36 5.91
C ALA A 9 -12.59 -9.52 6.47
N ILE A 10 -12.32 -8.53 7.30
CA ILE A 10 -13.34 -7.65 7.88
C ILE A 10 -14.05 -6.85 6.77
N GLN A 11 -13.31 -6.25 5.84
CA GLN A 11 -13.90 -5.54 4.71
C GLN A 11 -14.83 -6.45 3.89
N ARG A 12 -14.37 -7.66 3.59
CA ARG A 12 -15.09 -8.59 2.70
C ARG A 12 -16.34 -9.17 3.34
N TYR A 13 -16.26 -9.58 4.61
CA TYR A 13 -17.32 -10.36 5.25
C TYR A 13 -18.23 -9.53 6.18
N ALA A 14 -17.71 -8.45 6.73
CA ALA A 14 -18.47 -7.58 7.63
C ALA A 14 -18.79 -6.21 7.02
N GLY A 15 -18.17 -5.84 5.91
CA GLY A 15 -18.39 -4.55 5.25
C GLY A 15 -17.87 -3.34 6.05
N PHE A 16 -17.08 -3.55 7.08
CA PHE A 16 -16.58 -2.46 7.92
C PHE A 16 -15.35 -1.79 7.32
N VAL A 17 -15.25 -0.48 7.51
CA VAL A 17 -14.03 0.26 7.28
C VAL A 17 -12.99 -0.14 8.30
N THR A 18 -11.76 -0.35 7.86
CA THR A 18 -10.62 -0.67 8.71
C THR A 18 -9.49 0.31 8.46
N PHE A 19 -8.65 0.54 9.46
CA PHE A 19 -7.53 1.49 9.39
C PHE A 19 -6.22 0.72 9.39
N HIS A 20 -5.44 0.87 8.33
CA HIS A 20 -4.06 0.40 8.26
C HIS A 20 -3.16 1.52 8.77
N GLY A 21 -2.70 1.41 9.98
CA GLY A 21 -1.99 2.48 10.67
C GLY A 21 -0.77 2.00 11.45
N PRO A 22 -0.15 2.90 12.21
CA PRO A 22 1.03 2.61 13.01
C PRO A 22 0.74 1.55 14.07
N MET A 23 1.75 0.75 14.38
CA MET A 23 1.68 -0.21 15.49
C MET A 23 1.90 0.50 16.82
N LEU A 24 0.97 0.29 17.77
CA LEU A 24 1.00 0.95 19.07
C LEU A 24 2.36 0.79 19.79
N ALA A 25 2.87 -0.42 19.87
CA ALA A 25 4.08 -0.70 20.64
C ALA A 25 5.39 -0.25 19.94
N GLN A 26 5.43 -0.26 18.61
CA GLN A 26 6.66 0.02 17.85
C GLN A 26 6.72 1.45 17.34
N ASP A 27 5.59 2.00 16.95
CA ASP A 27 5.55 3.30 16.27
C ASP A 27 5.08 4.42 17.21
N LEU A 28 4.00 4.21 17.97
CA LEU A 28 3.44 5.25 18.82
C LEU A 28 4.19 5.36 20.16
N LEU A 29 4.43 4.25 20.86
CA LEU A 29 5.12 4.28 22.15
C LEU A 29 6.61 4.63 22.05
N ALA A 30 7.21 4.41 20.87
CA ALA A 30 8.61 4.80 20.64
C ALA A 30 8.80 6.30 20.38
N GLY A 31 7.74 7.10 20.45
CA GLY A 31 7.79 8.55 20.22
C GLY A 31 8.19 8.94 18.79
N ARG A 32 8.08 8.02 17.87
CA ARG A 32 8.46 8.24 16.48
C ARG A 32 7.24 8.74 15.72
N GLN A 33 7.25 10.02 15.37
CA GLN A 33 6.35 10.63 14.39
C GLN A 33 5.02 11.16 14.93
N ALA A 34 5.06 12.26 15.62
CA ALA A 34 3.86 13.05 15.97
C ALA A 34 2.87 13.26 14.79
N PRO A 35 3.31 13.47 13.52
CA PRO A 35 2.39 13.57 12.39
C PRO A 35 1.58 12.28 12.12
N THR A 36 2.18 11.11 12.33
CA THR A 36 1.50 9.81 12.11
C THR A 36 0.45 9.54 13.18
N GLU A 37 0.76 9.87 14.43
CA GLU A 37 -0.19 9.78 15.54
C GLU A 37 -1.39 10.71 15.33
N GLN A 38 -1.14 11.95 14.96
CA GLN A 38 -2.20 12.92 14.69
C GLN A 38 -3.08 12.49 13.53
N ALA A 39 -2.48 11.99 12.42
CA ALA A 39 -3.22 11.48 11.28
C ALA A 39 -4.11 10.29 11.67
N LEU A 40 -3.61 9.35 12.50
CA LEU A 40 -4.42 8.24 13.01
C LEU A 40 -5.60 8.76 13.84
N LEU A 41 -5.38 9.68 14.77
CA LEU A 41 -6.41 10.24 15.62
C LEU A 41 -7.46 11.01 14.80
N ASP A 42 -7.05 11.74 13.77
CA ASP A 42 -7.96 12.45 12.88
C ASP A 42 -8.82 11.50 12.04
N MET A 43 -8.25 10.39 11.59
CA MET A 43 -9.00 9.37 10.86
C MET A 43 -10.01 8.64 11.76
N VAL A 44 -9.59 8.14 12.92
CA VAL A 44 -10.48 7.34 13.80
C VAL A 44 -11.52 8.18 14.51
N SER A 45 -11.27 9.48 14.71
CA SER A 45 -12.25 10.42 15.29
C SER A 45 -13.22 11.00 14.26
N GLY A 46 -13.05 10.68 12.97
CA GLY A 46 -13.87 11.22 11.89
C GLY A 46 -13.58 12.68 11.52
N ARG A 47 -12.50 13.29 12.05
CA ARG A 47 -12.05 14.63 11.62
C ARG A 47 -11.60 14.64 10.16
N LEU A 48 -10.99 13.53 9.70
CA LEU A 48 -10.76 13.27 8.29
C LEU A 48 -11.82 12.30 7.81
N GLY A 49 -12.76 12.76 7.01
CA GLY A 49 -13.86 11.97 6.46
C GLY A 49 -13.94 12.09 4.94
N ALA A 50 -15.04 11.63 4.37
CA ALA A 50 -15.29 11.75 2.94
C ALA A 50 -15.21 13.21 2.47
N GLY A 51 -14.43 13.45 1.42
CA GLY A 51 -14.18 14.80 0.88
C GLY A 51 -13.01 15.54 1.53
N SER A 52 -12.38 14.98 2.56
CA SER A 52 -11.17 15.58 3.13
C SER A 52 -9.98 15.44 2.19
N TRP A 53 -9.19 16.49 2.06
CA TRP A 53 -7.89 16.45 1.40
C TRP A 53 -6.84 15.97 2.39
N ILE A 54 -6.07 14.97 2.00
CA ILE A 54 -4.90 14.51 2.74
C ILE A 54 -3.67 14.98 1.95
N ALA A 55 -3.01 16.01 2.49
CA ALA A 55 -1.75 16.44 1.91
C ALA A 55 -0.63 15.45 2.24
N ALA A 56 0.26 15.23 1.30
CA ALA A 56 1.48 14.52 1.60
C ALA A 56 2.29 15.30 2.65
N PRO A 57 2.93 14.61 3.62
CA PRO A 57 3.83 15.28 4.55
C PRO A 57 4.91 16.07 3.78
N PRO A 58 5.35 17.24 4.28
CA PRO A 58 6.31 18.08 3.56
C PRO A 58 7.62 17.37 3.17
N GLN A 59 8.02 16.35 3.92
CA GLN A 59 9.20 15.54 3.68
C GLN A 59 8.94 14.32 2.79
N ALA A 60 7.68 14.03 2.45
CA ALA A 60 7.36 12.94 1.54
C ALA A 60 7.72 13.34 0.10
N ARG A 61 8.53 12.54 -0.53
CA ARG A 61 8.85 12.70 -1.95
C ARG A 61 7.94 11.78 -2.74
N LEU A 62 6.84 12.33 -3.24
CA LEU A 62 5.93 11.59 -4.10
C LEU A 62 6.50 11.49 -5.52
N ALA A 63 6.49 10.30 -6.08
CA ALA A 63 6.85 10.06 -7.47
C ALA A 63 5.65 9.58 -8.28
N THR A 64 5.30 10.33 -9.32
CA THR A 64 4.28 9.90 -10.27
C THR A 64 4.89 8.91 -11.26
N LEU A 65 4.59 7.62 -11.09
CA LEU A 65 5.07 6.57 -11.98
C LEU A 65 4.21 6.44 -13.24
N ALA A 66 2.91 6.71 -13.12
CA ALA A 66 1.99 6.90 -14.24
C ALA A 66 0.99 7.98 -13.86
N SER A 67 0.82 8.98 -14.74
CA SER A 67 -0.09 10.11 -14.51
C SER A 67 -1.56 9.71 -14.69
N GLY A 68 -2.45 10.45 -14.04
CA GLY A 68 -3.89 10.26 -14.14
C GLY A 68 -4.61 10.60 -12.85
N VAL A 69 -5.92 10.41 -12.88
CA VAL A 69 -6.81 10.58 -11.73
C VAL A 69 -7.61 9.31 -11.55
N ALA A 70 -7.73 8.84 -10.33
CA ALA A 70 -8.55 7.67 -10.00
C ALA A 70 -9.42 7.94 -8.78
N THR A 71 -10.59 7.32 -8.76
CA THR A 71 -11.50 7.33 -7.63
C THR A 71 -11.92 5.90 -7.33
N GLY A 72 -11.89 5.52 -6.07
CA GLY A 72 -12.27 4.18 -5.64
C GLY A 72 -12.00 3.96 -4.16
N ARG A 73 -12.44 2.82 -3.65
CA ARG A 73 -12.11 2.40 -2.28
C ARG A 73 -10.61 2.12 -2.17
N LEU A 74 -10.00 2.56 -1.08
CA LEU A 74 -8.62 2.19 -0.78
C LEU A 74 -8.60 0.75 -0.24
N ILE A 75 -7.85 -0.13 -0.88
CA ILE A 75 -7.75 -1.54 -0.51
C ILE A 75 -6.34 -2.05 -0.71
N GLY A 76 -5.80 -2.76 0.26
CA GLY A 76 -4.43 -3.24 0.18
C GLY A 76 -3.81 -3.56 1.52
N GLY A 77 -2.48 -3.39 1.62
CA GLY A 77 -1.70 -3.63 2.82
C GLY A 77 -0.29 -4.10 2.53
N ASN A 78 0.28 -4.90 3.42
CA ASN A 78 1.60 -5.47 3.25
C ASN A 78 1.64 -6.46 2.07
N LEU A 79 2.57 -6.22 1.12
CA LEU A 79 2.64 -6.96 -0.14
C LEU A 79 2.85 -8.47 0.06
N ALA A 80 3.74 -8.85 0.97
CA ALA A 80 4.00 -10.28 1.25
C ALA A 80 2.75 -10.97 1.79
N LEU A 81 1.96 -10.29 2.60
CA LEU A 81 0.70 -10.84 3.13
C LEU A 81 -0.39 -10.89 2.05
N LEU A 82 -0.47 -9.89 1.17
CA LEU A 82 -1.38 -9.92 0.02
C LEU A 82 -1.07 -11.12 -0.88
N ALA A 83 0.19 -11.32 -1.21
CA ALA A 83 0.64 -12.46 -2.02
C ALA A 83 0.36 -13.81 -1.34
N ALA A 84 0.59 -13.90 -0.03
CA ALA A 84 0.34 -15.14 0.74
C ALA A 84 -1.15 -15.54 0.78
N LEU A 85 -2.06 -14.59 0.61
CA LEU A 85 -3.50 -14.86 0.56
C LEU A 85 -4.01 -15.30 -0.81
N THR A 86 -3.18 -15.25 -1.84
CA THR A 86 -3.54 -15.66 -3.20
C THR A 86 -4.05 -17.10 -3.22
N GLY A 87 -5.19 -17.32 -3.88
CA GLY A 87 -5.83 -18.63 -3.95
C GLY A 87 -6.67 -19.02 -2.74
N THR A 88 -6.73 -18.17 -1.71
CA THR A 88 -7.61 -18.37 -0.56
C THR A 88 -8.89 -17.57 -0.70
N ARG A 89 -9.89 -17.88 0.13
CA ARG A 89 -11.11 -17.08 0.23
C ARG A 89 -10.88 -15.63 0.74
N TYR A 90 -9.69 -15.35 1.25
CA TYR A 90 -9.27 -14.04 1.75
C TYR A 90 -8.40 -13.28 0.75
N ALA A 91 -8.22 -13.80 -0.46
CA ALA A 91 -7.49 -13.12 -1.53
C ALA A 91 -8.07 -11.71 -1.74
N ILE A 92 -7.17 -10.76 -2.02
CA ILE A 92 -7.58 -9.38 -2.28
C ILE A 92 -8.47 -9.31 -3.52
N ASP A 93 -9.53 -8.52 -3.42
CA ASP A 93 -10.36 -8.09 -4.55
C ASP A 93 -10.33 -6.57 -4.60
N ALA A 94 -9.50 -6.03 -5.47
CA ALA A 94 -9.28 -4.58 -5.61
C ALA A 94 -10.05 -3.98 -6.81
N ARG A 95 -11.02 -4.70 -7.38
CA ARG A 95 -11.85 -4.19 -8.48
C ARG A 95 -12.57 -2.91 -8.05
N ASP A 96 -12.59 -1.95 -8.96
CA ASP A 96 -13.15 -0.61 -8.75
C ASP A 96 -12.51 0.19 -7.60
N GLY A 97 -11.36 -0.26 -7.12
CA GLY A 97 -10.62 0.33 -6.03
C GLY A 97 -9.27 0.92 -6.41
N ILE A 98 -8.68 1.59 -5.46
CA ILE A 98 -7.28 2.02 -5.48
C ILE A 98 -6.50 1.00 -4.66
N LEU A 99 -5.62 0.27 -5.32
CA LEU A 99 -4.74 -0.70 -4.67
C LEU A 99 -3.60 0.01 -3.98
N PHE A 100 -3.38 -0.26 -2.69
CA PHE A 100 -2.15 0.17 -2.03
C PHE A 100 -1.35 -1.01 -1.51
N PHE A 101 -0.02 -0.89 -1.54
CA PHE A 101 0.86 -1.88 -0.93
C PHE A 101 2.16 -1.26 -0.42
N GLU A 102 2.67 -1.83 0.63
CA GLU A 102 3.94 -1.51 1.28
C GLU A 102 4.65 -2.79 1.70
N ASP A 103 5.95 -2.72 1.98
CA ASP A 103 6.62 -3.83 2.66
C ASP A 103 7.86 -3.38 3.42
N VAL A 104 8.36 -4.27 4.26
CA VAL A 104 9.55 -4.05 5.08
C VAL A 104 10.45 -5.27 4.99
N ASN A 105 11.75 -5.03 4.75
CA ASN A 105 12.77 -6.07 4.80
C ASN A 105 12.63 -7.12 3.68
N GLU A 106 12.28 -6.69 2.48
CA GLU A 106 12.13 -7.52 1.30
C GLU A 106 13.25 -7.27 0.27
N ALA A 107 13.57 -8.27 -0.53
CA ALA A 107 14.50 -8.12 -1.66
C ALA A 107 13.73 -7.83 -2.95
N LEU A 108 14.29 -7.00 -3.86
CA LEU A 108 13.65 -6.69 -5.15
C LEU A 108 13.16 -7.91 -5.92
N PRO A 109 13.94 -9.01 -6.06
CA PRO A 109 13.45 -10.21 -6.74
C PRO A 109 12.26 -10.88 -6.05
N ARG A 110 12.09 -10.69 -4.73
CA ARG A 110 10.91 -11.18 -4.00
C ARG A 110 9.71 -10.29 -4.25
N VAL A 111 9.91 -8.96 -4.24
CA VAL A 111 8.86 -8.00 -4.60
C VAL A 111 8.32 -8.29 -5.99
N ASP A 112 9.21 -8.51 -6.98
CA ASP A 112 8.83 -8.88 -8.34
C ASP A 112 7.96 -10.15 -8.38
N ARG A 113 8.41 -11.22 -7.73
CA ARG A 113 7.64 -12.47 -7.68
C ARG A 113 6.27 -12.30 -7.04
N MET A 114 6.16 -11.50 -5.97
CA MET A 114 4.89 -11.24 -5.29
C MET A 114 3.93 -10.43 -6.17
N LEU A 115 4.42 -9.40 -6.86
CA LEU A 115 3.63 -8.63 -7.83
C LEU A 115 3.21 -9.51 -9.02
N ALA A 116 4.12 -10.35 -9.55
CA ALA A 116 3.81 -11.30 -10.62
C ALA A 116 2.76 -12.34 -10.19
N GLN A 117 2.84 -12.83 -8.95
CA GLN A 117 1.86 -13.76 -8.39
C GLN A 117 0.47 -13.12 -8.30
N LEU A 118 0.38 -11.92 -7.72
CA LEU A 118 -0.88 -11.18 -7.62
C LEU A 118 -1.46 -10.86 -9.00
N ARG A 119 -0.63 -10.42 -9.95
CA ARG A 119 -1.04 -10.16 -11.33
C ARG A 119 -1.63 -11.41 -12.00
N ARG A 120 -0.96 -12.55 -11.91
CA ARG A 120 -1.42 -13.83 -12.48
C ARG A 120 -2.68 -14.37 -11.82
N ALA A 121 -2.89 -14.04 -10.56
CA ALA A 121 -4.10 -14.37 -9.82
C ALA A 121 -5.28 -13.43 -10.11
N GLY A 122 -5.13 -12.44 -10.99
CA GLY A 122 -6.17 -11.48 -11.32
C GLY A 122 -6.39 -10.38 -10.28
N ALA A 123 -5.52 -10.27 -9.26
CA ALA A 123 -5.67 -9.27 -8.20
C ALA A 123 -5.61 -7.82 -8.69
N PHE A 124 -5.06 -7.60 -9.90
CA PHE A 124 -4.97 -6.27 -10.51
C PHE A 124 -6.09 -5.98 -11.51
N ASP A 125 -7.01 -6.91 -11.69
CA ASP A 125 -8.08 -6.74 -12.68
C ASP A 125 -9.14 -5.76 -12.16
N GLY A 126 -9.46 -4.77 -12.97
CA GLY A 126 -10.41 -3.70 -12.61
C GLY A 126 -9.90 -2.71 -11.56
N VAL A 127 -8.63 -2.76 -11.16
CA VAL A 127 -7.99 -1.72 -10.32
C VAL A 127 -8.00 -0.39 -11.07
N ARG A 128 -8.40 0.68 -10.40
CA ARG A 128 -8.50 2.03 -10.98
C ARG A 128 -7.25 2.88 -10.78
N GLY A 129 -6.45 2.58 -9.79
CA GLY A 129 -5.20 3.28 -9.50
C GLY A 129 -4.37 2.56 -8.46
N VAL A 130 -3.11 2.93 -8.33
CA VAL A 130 -2.17 2.30 -7.40
C VAL A 130 -1.47 3.35 -6.55
N LEU A 131 -1.38 3.08 -5.25
CA LEU A 131 -0.53 3.79 -4.31
C LEU A 131 0.57 2.84 -3.80
N VAL A 132 1.80 3.20 -4.03
CA VAL A 132 2.96 2.46 -3.54
C VAL A 132 3.44 3.14 -2.26
N GLY A 133 3.31 2.43 -1.15
CA GLY A 133 3.83 2.89 0.13
C GLY A 133 5.33 2.70 0.27
N SER A 134 5.83 2.93 1.47
CA SER A 134 7.25 2.81 1.75
C SER A 134 7.70 1.35 1.71
N PHE A 135 8.84 1.11 1.04
CA PHE A 135 9.59 -0.14 1.15
C PHE A 135 10.84 0.13 1.97
N THR A 136 10.76 -0.16 3.26
CA THR A 136 11.87 0.08 4.17
C THR A 136 12.79 -1.13 4.27
N ARG A 137 14.10 -0.89 4.37
CA ARG A 137 15.14 -1.94 4.40
C ARG A 137 15.02 -2.91 3.22
N LEU A 138 15.08 -2.35 1.99
CA LEU A 138 15.05 -3.15 0.78
C LEU A 138 16.40 -3.90 0.65
N LEU A 139 16.35 -5.23 0.79
CA LEU A 139 17.56 -6.07 0.83
C LEU A 139 18.27 -6.10 -0.52
N GLY A 140 19.60 -5.95 -0.49
CA GLY A 140 20.43 -5.94 -1.69
C GLY A 140 20.49 -4.58 -2.39
N VAL A 141 19.83 -3.55 -1.85
CA VAL A 141 19.95 -2.17 -2.31
C VAL A 141 20.68 -1.37 -1.22
N PRO A 142 21.82 -0.74 -1.53
CA PRO A 142 22.53 0.08 -0.56
C PRO A 142 21.70 1.28 -0.12
N GLY A 143 21.63 1.51 1.19
CA GLY A 143 20.90 2.64 1.77
C GLY A 143 19.40 2.42 1.89
N ASP A 144 18.81 3.21 2.78
CA ASP A 144 17.35 3.34 2.93
C ASP A 144 16.85 4.58 2.17
N GLY A 145 15.57 4.63 1.85
CA GLY A 145 14.93 5.81 1.31
C GLY A 145 15.04 5.93 -0.22
N GLU A 146 15.64 7.01 -0.73
CA GLU A 146 15.56 7.39 -2.15
C GLU A 146 16.19 6.35 -3.10
N ALA A 147 17.33 5.78 -2.73
CA ALA A 147 17.99 4.75 -3.55
C ALA A 147 17.16 3.45 -3.64
N ALA A 148 16.57 3.04 -2.53
CA ALA A 148 15.69 1.88 -2.48
C ALA A 148 14.42 2.10 -3.34
N GLN A 149 13.82 3.28 -3.25
CA GLN A 149 12.68 3.66 -4.07
C GLN A 149 13.03 3.74 -5.56
N ALA A 150 14.17 4.34 -5.90
CA ALA A 150 14.63 4.42 -7.29
C ALA A 150 14.81 3.03 -7.93
N ALA A 151 15.26 2.04 -7.15
CA ALA A 151 15.38 0.67 -7.62
C ALA A 151 14.02 -0.05 -7.75
N LEU A 152 13.03 0.33 -6.94
CA LEU A 152 11.68 -0.24 -6.95
C LEU A 152 10.81 0.28 -8.10
N TYR A 153 10.95 1.56 -8.46
CA TYR A 153 10.04 2.21 -9.42
C TYR A 153 10.00 1.58 -10.81
N PRO A 154 11.11 1.18 -11.44
CA PRO A 154 11.08 0.47 -12.73
C PRO A 154 10.27 -0.82 -12.65
N LEU A 155 10.46 -1.58 -11.56
CA LEU A 155 9.76 -2.83 -11.31
C LEU A 155 8.24 -2.61 -11.21
N VAL A 156 7.81 -1.63 -10.42
CA VAL A 156 6.39 -1.28 -10.29
C VAL A 156 5.80 -0.85 -11.64
N ARG A 157 6.52 -0.02 -12.39
CA ARG A 157 6.07 0.40 -13.73
C ARG A 157 5.83 -0.80 -14.64
N GLU A 158 6.73 -1.76 -14.68
CA GLU A 158 6.61 -2.96 -15.51
C GLU A 158 5.30 -3.73 -15.23
N HIS A 159 4.92 -3.85 -13.96
CA HIS A 159 3.69 -4.54 -13.58
C HIS A 159 2.40 -3.80 -13.93
N PHE A 160 2.43 -2.46 -13.99
CA PHE A 160 1.21 -1.65 -14.13
C PHE A 160 1.12 -0.82 -15.42
N GLN A 161 2.22 -0.57 -16.16
CA GLN A 161 2.24 0.31 -17.33
C GLN A 161 1.24 -0.11 -18.42
N ALA A 162 1.07 -1.41 -18.65
CA ALA A 162 0.15 -1.92 -19.68
C ALA A 162 -1.34 -1.73 -19.32
N ARG A 163 -1.64 -1.30 -18.10
CA ARG A 163 -3.01 -1.14 -17.62
C ARG A 163 -3.58 0.26 -17.83
N GLY A 164 -2.72 1.25 -18.12
CA GLY A 164 -3.14 2.64 -18.36
C GLY A 164 -3.78 3.31 -17.14
N ILE A 165 -3.46 2.85 -15.93
CA ILE A 165 -3.98 3.39 -14.67
C ILE A 165 -2.95 4.27 -13.97
N PRO A 166 -3.36 5.29 -13.21
CA PRO A 166 -2.43 6.12 -12.44
C PRO A 166 -1.71 5.33 -11.35
N VAL A 167 -0.41 5.61 -11.19
CA VAL A 167 0.45 5.01 -10.17
C VAL A 167 1.24 6.11 -9.47
N LEU A 168 1.03 6.24 -8.17
CA LEU A 168 1.73 7.16 -7.26
C LEU A 168 2.55 6.35 -6.26
N ALA A 169 3.82 6.76 -6.05
CA ALA A 169 4.75 6.15 -5.10
C ALA A 169 5.33 7.19 -4.13
#